data_5ae84fbb59093be31087b723e6b20583
#
_entry.id   5ae84fbb59093be31087b723e6b20583
#
_cell.length_a   1.000
_cell.length_b   1.000
_cell.length_c   1.000
_cell.angle_alpha   90.00
_cell.angle_beta   90.00
_cell.angle_gamma   90.00
#
_symmetry.space_group_name_H-M   'P 1'
#
loop_
_entity.id
_entity.type
_entity.pdbx_description
1 polymer ?
#
loop_
_entity_poly.entity_id
_entity_poly.type
_entity_poly.pdbx_seq_one_letter_code
_entity_poly.pdbx_strand_id
1 'polypeptide(L)'
;MLARVRRELEQLASDPGPGVSAWPVEDNMTELQAQIQGPAESPFAEGTYLLSVTLPDRYPFEPPRVRFLTPIYHPNIDHDGRICLDTLKMQPQGSWSPSININTVLLTIRMLMQSPNADDGLVPEITEEYKRDVGLWRRKALEHTRKNAVPRAAPAAAADAVSDAAAAPQSALGKRERQEDQDDRAQDFLQPSIPGPVAVAAEPSGEDEQSGAGGEEDEGDDDEGFYVD
;
A
#
# COMPACT_ATOMS: atom_id res chain seq x y z
N MET A 1 3.90 0.44 24.01
CA MET A 1 4.01 1.19 22.75
C MET A 1 5.36 0.97 22.06
N LEU A 2 6.48 1.40 22.61
CA LEU A 2 7.80 1.40 21.92
C LEU A 2 8.28 0.03 21.42
N ALA A 3 8.05 -1.05 22.17
CA ALA A 3 8.41 -2.41 21.72
C ALA A 3 7.65 -2.83 20.46
N ARG A 4 6.39 -2.40 20.34
CA ARG A 4 5.59 -2.63 19.13
C ARG A 4 6.13 -1.84 17.94
N VAL A 5 6.37 -0.54 18.13
CA VAL A 5 6.91 0.33 17.09
C VAL A 5 8.23 -0.20 16.55
N ARG A 6 9.15 -0.60 17.44
CA ARG A 6 10.42 -1.22 17.05
C ARG A 6 10.21 -2.45 16.18
N ARG A 7 9.33 -3.35 16.58
CA ARG A 7 9.01 -4.55 15.78
C ARG A 7 8.42 -4.21 14.42
N GLU A 8 7.52 -3.23 14.35
CA GLU A 8 6.93 -2.80 13.07
C GLU A 8 7.99 -2.19 12.13
N LEU A 9 8.92 -1.40 12.66
CA LEU A 9 10.02 -0.84 11.88
C LEU A 9 11.03 -1.92 11.45
N GLU A 10 11.34 -2.88 12.31
CA GLU A 10 12.19 -4.04 11.96
C GLU A 10 11.54 -4.89 10.86
N GLN A 11 10.24 -5.13 10.94
CA GLN A 11 9.49 -5.83 9.89
C GLN A 11 9.51 -5.06 8.58
N LEU A 12 9.25 -3.74 8.64
CA LEU A 12 9.28 -2.89 7.45
C LEU A 12 10.66 -2.81 6.81
N ALA A 13 11.72 -2.87 7.61
CA ALA A 13 13.10 -2.89 7.11
C ALA A 13 13.50 -4.24 6.48
N SER A 14 13.01 -5.36 7.03
CA SER A 14 13.32 -6.71 6.56
C SER A 14 12.45 -7.15 5.37
N ASP A 15 11.19 -6.72 5.36
CA ASP A 15 10.23 -7.02 4.30
C ASP A 15 9.44 -5.75 3.95
N PRO A 16 10.06 -4.81 3.26
CA PRO A 16 9.41 -3.57 2.90
C PRO A 16 8.30 -3.83 1.89
N GLY A 17 7.13 -3.28 2.15
CA GLY A 17 6.07 -3.22 1.15
C GLY A 17 6.58 -2.52 -0.13
N PRO A 18 5.95 -2.74 -1.29
CA PRO A 18 6.41 -2.20 -2.55
C PRO A 18 6.47 -0.67 -2.53
N GLY A 19 7.68 -0.13 -2.52
CA GLY A 19 7.94 1.31 -2.61
C GLY A 19 7.59 2.12 -1.38
N VAL A 20 7.62 1.53 -0.18
CA VAL A 20 7.44 2.23 1.08
C VAL A 20 8.59 1.94 2.04
N SER A 21 8.95 2.92 2.86
CA SER A 21 9.94 2.78 3.94
C SER A 21 9.65 3.79 5.05
N ALA A 22 10.09 3.49 6.26
CA ALA A 22 10.02 4.42 7.39
C ALA A 22 11.20 4.21 8.35
N TRP A 23 11.59 5.29 9.02
CA TRP A 23 12.68 5.32 10.00
C TRP A 23 12.40 6.36 11.08
N PRO A 24 12.91 6.19 12.29
CA PRO A 24 12.79 7.19 13.35
C PRO A 24 13.56 8.47 13.01
N VAL A 25 13.03 9.60 13.45
CA VAL A 25 13.75 10.89 13.40
C VAL A 25 14.70 10.92 14.60
N GLU A 26 15.99 10.99 14.32
CA GLU A 26 17.02 10.84 15.36
C GLU A 26 16.80 9.53 16.14
N ASP A 27 16.72 9.58 17.47
CA ASP A 27 16.45 8.43 18.33
C ASP A 27 14.99 8.38 18.84
N ASN A 28 14.11 9.24 18.27
CA ASN A 28 12.73 9.34 18.71
C ASN A 28 11.80 8.36 17.99
N MET A 29 11.42 7.29 18.66
CA MET A 29 10.53 6.26 18.14
C MET A 29 9.06 6.68 18.00
N THR A 30 8.69 7.87 18.47
CA THR A 30 7.32 8.40 18.30
C THR A 30 7.21 9.38 17.14
N GLU A 31 8.33 9.85 16.62
CA GLU A 31 8.44 10.72 15.47
C GLU A 31 9.19 9.99 14.35
N LEU A 32 8.47 9.63 13.30
CA LEU A 32 9.06 8.91 12.17
C LEU A 32 9.01 9.76 10.91
N GLN A 33 9.99 9.56 10.06
CA GLN A 33 9.89 9.90 8.65
C GLN A 33 9.56 8.65 7.85
N ALA A 34 8.76 8.83 6.82
CA ALA A 34 8.43 7.78 5.88
C ALA A 34 8.62 8.26 4.44
N GLN A 35 8.81 7.32 3.56
CA GLN A 35 8.99 7.57 2.14
C GLN A 35 8.07 6.66 1.34
N ILE A 36 7.36 7.23 0.37
CA ILE A 36 6.52 6.50 -0.56
C ILE A 36 7.00 6.80 -1.98
N GLN A 37 7.33 5.76 -2.74
CA GLN A 37 7.54 5.85 -4.18
C GLN A 37 6.18 5.91 -4.86
N GLY A 38 5.99 6.85 -5.75
CA GLY A 38 4.75 6.99 -6.50
C GLY A 38 4.37 5.68 -7.24
N PRO A 39 3.07 5.30 -7.23
CA PRO A 39 2.60 4.10 -7.91
C PRO A 39 2.88 4.15 -9.41
N ALA A 40 3.28 3.02 -10.01
CA ALA A 40 3.77 2.96 -11.40
C ALA A 40 2.78 3.48 -12.45
N GLU A 41 1.48 3.26 -12.25
CA GLU A 41 0.44 3.65 -13.22
C GLU A 41 -0.27 4.97 -12.87
N SER A 42 0.32 5.75 -11.94
CA SER A 42 -0.21 7.03 -11.49
C SER A 42 0.58 8.21 -12.04
N PRO A 43 0.05 9.45 -11.98
CA PRO A 43 0.80 10.65 -12.32
C PRO A 43 1.96 10.93 -11.36
N PHE A 44 2.08 10.15 -10.30
CA PHE A 44 3.09 10.27 -9.25
C PHE A 44 4.29 9.33 -9.46
N ALA A 45 4.27 8.48 -10.50
CA ALA A 45 5.23 7.38 -10.71
C ALA A 45 6.70 7.82 -10.77
N GLU A 46 6.98 9.04 -11.25
CA GLU A 46 8.32 9.58 -11.38
C GLU A 46 8.88 10.15 -10.05
N GLY A 47 8.03 10.25 -9.01
CA GLY A 47 8.35 10.93 -7.76
C GLY A 47 8.50 9.99 -6.56
N THR A 48 9.26 10.48 -5.61
CA THR A 48 9.36 9.94 -4.25
C THR A 48 8.89 11.01 -3.27
N TYR A 49 8.02 10.62 -2.35
CA TYR A 49 7.32 11.51 -1.44
C TYR A 49 7.74 11.23 0.00
N LEU A 50 8.14 12.28 0.71
CA LEU A 50 8.44 12.22 2.13
C LEU A 50 7.18 12.55 2.94
N LEU A 51 7.01 11.82 4.04
CA LEU A 51 5.92 11.98 4.99
C LEU A 51 6.48 12.09 6.41
N SER A 52 5.78 12.80 7.28
CA SER A 52 5.95 12.71 8.72
C SER A 52 4.89 11.78 9.30
N VAL A 53 5.28 10.97 10.28
CA VAL A 53 4.41 10.06 11.01
C VAL A 53 4.65 10.26 12.49
N THR A 54 3.65 10.84 13.19
CA THR A 54 3.70 11.06 14.64
C THR A 54 2.80 10.02 15.32
N LEU A 55 3.36 9.25 16.23
CA LEU A 55 2.64 8.22 16.96
C LEU A 55 2.12 8.80 18.29
N PRO A 56 0.78 8.71 18.55
CA PRO A 56 0.22 9.17 19.82
C PRO A 56 0.64 8.25 20.98
N ASP A 57 0.56 8.75 22.21
CA ASP A 57 0.90 7.97 23.42
C ASP A 57 0.11 6.67 23.55
N ARG A 58 -1.11 6.67 23.05
CA ARG A 58 -2.01 5.50 23.06
C ARG A 58 -1.90 4.63 21.82
N TYR A 59 -0.89 4.83 20.97
CA TYR A 59 -0.66 3.91 19.86
C TYR A 59 -0.43 2.47 20.36
N PRO A 60 -1.06 1.43 19.79
CA PRO A 60 -1.88 1.39 18.57
C PRO A 60 -3.39 1.57 18.80
N PHE A 61 -3.85 1.93 19.98
CA PHE A 61 -5.29 2.15 20.22
C PHE A 61 -5.80 3.42 19.53
N GLU A 62 -4.93 4.38 19.29
CA GLU A 62 -5.17 5.56 18.48
C GLU A 62 -4.33 5.51 17.21
N PRO A 63 -4.86 6.03 16.07
CA PRO A 63 -4.14 6.02 14.80
C PRO A 63 -2.92 6.96 14.82
N PRO A 64 -1.90 6.69 13.98
CA PRO A 64 -0.82 7.63 13.75
C PRO A 64 -1.34 8.89 13.05
N ARG A 65 -0.70 10.03 13.29
CA ARG A 65 -0.90 11.25 12.50
C ARG A 65 0.12 11.23 11.38
N VAL A 66 -0.38 11.21 10.15
CA VAL A 66 0.46 11.16 8.95
C VAL A 66 0.22 12.40 8.11
N ARG A 67 1.30 13.02 7.61
CA ARG A 67 1.26 14.16 6.71
C ARG A 67 2.31 14.07 5.63
N PHE A 68 1.96 14.47 4.43
CA PHE A 68 2.95 14.68 3.38
C PHE A 68 3.82 15.90 3.71
N LEU A 69 5.14 15.71 3.64
CA LEU A 69 6.12 16.81 3.66
C LEU A 69 6.43 17.27 2.24
N THR A 70 6.41 16.33 1.29
CA THR A 70 6.51 16.65 -0.14
C THR A 70 5.14 17.11 -0.65
N PRO A 71 5.03 18.31 -1.24
CA PRO A 71 3.78 18.76 -1.83
C PRO A 71 3.26 17.82 -2.91
N ILE A 72 1.94 17.59 -2.93
CA ILE A 72 1.29 16.69 -3.89
C ILE A 72 -0.02 17.31 -4.39
N TYR A 73 -0.35 17.13 -5.67
CA TYR A 73 -1.61 17.58 -6.27
C TYR A 73 -2.62 16.44 -6.28
N HIS A 74 -3.46 16.36 -5.25
CA HIS A 74 -4.34 15.19 -5.04
C HIS A 74 -5.68 15.58 -4.41
N PRO A 75 -6.83 15.00 -4.83
CA PRO A 75 -8.14 15.31 -4.27
C PRO A 75 -8.24 15.12 -2.75
N ASN A 76 -7.59 14.09 -2.21
CA ASN A 76 -7.70 13.70 -0.80
C ASN A 76 -6.53 14.18 0.08
N ILE A 77 -5.63 15.00 -0.47
CA ILE A 77 -4.47 15.52 0.26
C ILE A 77 -4.40 17.03 0.04
N ASP A 78 -4.39 17.79 1.13
CA ASP A 78 -4.36 19.24 1.05
C ASP A 78 -2.95 19.85 1.00
N HIS A 79 -2.90 21.18 0.92
CA HIS A 79 -1.64 21.92 0.83
C HIS A 79 -0.74 21.80 2.07
N ASP A 80 -1.34 21.49 3.23
CA ASP A 80 -0.61 21.24 4.48
C ASP A 80 -0.17 19.77 4.60
N GLY A 81 -0.44 18.94 3.59
CA GLY A 81 -0.11 17.53 3.56
C GLY A 81 -1.07 16.66 4.38
N ARG A 82 -2.20 17.20 4.86
CA ARG A 82 -3.22 16.41 5.59
C ARG A 82 -3.90 15.45 4.63
N ILE A 83 -4.21 14.25 5.12
CA ILE A 83 -4.74 13.16 4.31
C ILE A 83 -6.15 12.83 4.78
N CYS A 84 -7.14 12.86 3.88
CA CYS A 84 -8.45 12.28 4.14
C CYS A 84 -8.41 10.79 3.81
N LEU A 85 -8.34 9.97 4.85
CA LEU A 85 -8.25 8.51 4.73
C LEU A 85 -8.85 7.86 5.98
N ASP A 86 -9.77 6.91 5.78
CA ASP A 86 -10.51 6.28 6.87
C ASP A 86 -9.64 5.48 7.82
N THR A 87 -8.57 4.85 7.33
CA THR A 87 -7.62 4.12 8.17
C THR A 87 -6.82 5.02 9.11
N LEU A 88 -6.90 6.35 8.96
CA LEU A 88 -6.30 7.33 9.86
C LEU A 88 -7.30 7.97 10.82
N LYS A 89 -8.56 7.52 10.81
CA LYS A 89 -9.64 8.03 11.67
C LYS A 89 -10.14 6.93 12.61
N MET A 90 -10.46 7.30 13.85
CA MET A 90 -11.08 6.40 14.82
C MET A 90 -12.50 6.02 14.38
N GLN A 91 -12.96 4.82 14.79
CA GLN A 91 -14.37 4.45 14.67
C GLN A 91 -15.25 5.37 15.55
N PRO A 92 -16.49 5.69 15.13
CA PRO A 92 -17.19 5.21 13.92
C PRO A 92 -16.90 6.04 12.64
N GLN A 93 -16.15 7.14 12.71
CA GLN A 93 -15.89 8.04 11.59
C GLN A 93 -14.85 7.47 10.60
N GLY A 94 -14.10 6.47 11.02
CA GLY A 94 -13.09 5.79 10.22
C GLY A 94 -13.00 4.31 10.52
N SER A 95 -11.93 3.69 10.02
CA SER A 95 -11.73 2.24 10.08
C SER A 95 -10.46 1.83 10.85
N TRP A 96 -9.86 2.75 11.62
CA TRP A 96 -8.68 2.41 12.42
C TRP A 96 -8.94 1.24 13.36
N SER A 97 -8.00 0.32 13.40
CA SER A 97 -7.97 -0.81 14.32
C SER A 97 -6.54 -1.02 14.84
N PRO A 98 -6.34 -1.43 16.09
CA PRO A 98 -5.01 -1.76 16.63
C PRO A 98 -4.25 -2.87 15.89
N SER A 99 -4.92 -3.62 15.02
CA SER A 99 -4.28 -4.61 14.14
C SER A 99 -3.56 -4.00 12.95
N ILE A 100 -3.90 -2.76 12.58
CA ILE A 100 -3.24 -2.02 11.51
C ILE A 100 -1.85 -1.58 12.01
N ASN A 101 -0.83 -1.77 11.18
CA ASN A 101 0.54 -1.37 11.46
C ASN A 101 1.02 -0.25 10.52
N ILE A 102 2.20 0.31 10.78
CA ILE A 102 2.78 1.41 9.99
C ILE A 102 2.91 1.03 8.52
N ASN A 103 3.35 -0.19 8.20
CA ASN A 103 3.46 -0.66 6.82
C ASN A 103 2.10 -0.63 6.09
N THR A 104 1.06 -1.17 6.73
CA THR A 104 -0.31 -1.16 6.17
C THR A 104 -0.80 0.27 5.94
N VAL A 105 -0.55 1.19 6.86
CA VAL A 105 -0.89 2.61 6.69
C VAL A 105 -0.21 3.20 5.46
N LEU A 106 1.09 3.01 5.31
CA LEU A 106 1.85 3.55 4.17
C LEU A 106 1.40 2.95 2.85
N LEU A 107 1.10 1.65 2.81
CA LEU A 107 0.57 0.97 1.63
C LEU A 107 -0.83 1.49 1.27
N THR A 108 -1.70 1.74 2.27
CA THR A 108 -3.04 2.31 2.03
C THR A 108 -2.94 3.73 1.49
N ILE A 109 -2.03 4.55 2.00
CA ILE A 109 -1.76 5.89 1.45
C ILE A 109 -1.26 5.78 0.00
N ARG A 110 -0.38 4.84 -0.29
CA ARG A 110 0.11 4.60 -1.64
C ARG A 110 -1.00 4.15 -2.59
N MET A 111 -1.96 3.35 -2.12
CA MET A 111 -3.16 3.00 -2.88
C MET A 111 -4.05 4.22 -3.13
N LEU A 112 -4.23 5.10 -2.13
CA LEU A 112 -4.98 6.35 -2.30
C LEU A 112 -4.33 7.25 -3.36
N MET A 113 -3.00 7.31 -3.44
CA MET A 113 -2.29 8.02 -4.52
C MET A 113 -2.62 7.46 -5.90
N GLN A 114 -2.76 6.14 -6.02
CA GLN A 114 -3.11 5.48 -7.29
C GLN A 114 -4.57 5.68 -7.68
N SER A 115 -5.46 5.62 -6.69
CA SER A 115 -6.91 5.64 -6.85
C SER A 115 -7.54 6.66 -5.89
N PRO A 116 -7.62 7.95 -6.28
CA PRO A 116 -8.25 8.97 -5.47
C PRO A 116 -9.73 8.65 -5.16
N ASN A 117 -10.15 8.94 -3.92
CA ASN A 117 -11.55 8.85 -3.51
C ASN A 117 -12.25 10.19 -3.78
N ALA A 118 -12.99 10.26 -4.86
CA ALA A 118 -13.69 11.48 -5.25
C ALA A 118 -14.90 11.83 -4.36
N ASP A 119 -15.41 10.87 -3.58
CA ASP A 119 -16.59 11.09 -2.73
C ASP A 119 -16.21 11.71 -1.37
N ASP A 120 -14.95 11.51 -0.93
CA ASP A 120 -14.41 12.09 0.30
C ASP A 120 -13.20 13.01 -0.02
N GLY A 121 -13.40 13.91 -0.97
CA GLY A 121 -12.37 14.86 -1.40
C GLY A 121 -12.10 15.94 -0.36
N LEU A 122 -10.82 16.13 0.00
CA LEU A 122 -10.39 17.16 0.95
C LEU A 122 -10.19 18.52 0.30
N VAL A 123 -9.86 18.54 -1.00
CA VAL A 123 -9.63 19.78 -1.78
C VAL A 123 -10.71 19.87 -2.87
N PRO A 124 -11.75 20.71 -2.66
CA PRO A 124 -12.91 20.76 -3.56
C PRO A 124 -12.55 21.02 -5.03
N GLU A 125 -11.65 21.98 -5.28
CA GLU A 125 -11.23 22.36 -6.64
C GLU A 125 -10.57 21.20 -7.40
N ILE A 126 -9.67 20.45 -6.74
CA ILE A 126 -9.00 19.31 -7.33
C ILE A 126 -9.97 18.13 -7.48
N THR A 127 -10.88 17.96 -6.52
CA THR A 127 -11.91 16.92 -6.55
C THR A 127 -12.87 17.12 -7.72
N GLU A 128 -13.36 18.35 -7.92
CA GLU A 128 -14.23 18.69 -9.04
C GLU A 128 -13.50 18.52 -10.39
N GLU A 129 -12.23 18.93 -10.46
CA GLU A 129 -11.42 18.71 -11.65
C GLU A 129 -11.26 17.21 -11.94
N TYR A 130 -10.95 16.42 -10.91
CA TYR A 130 -10.80 14.95 -11.04
C TYR A 130 -12.11 14.30 -11.53
N LYS A 131 -13.27 14.69 -10.97
CA LYS A 131 -14.58 14.17 -11.40
C LYS A 131 -14.92 14.56 -12.84
N ARG A 132 -14.59 15.77 -13.25
CA ARG A 132 -14.95 16.32 -14.56
C ARG A 132 -14.04 15.86 -15.68
N ASP A 133 -12.71 15.88 -15.45
CA ASP A 133 -11.68 15.57 -16.45
C ASP A 133 -10.44 14.94 -15.79
N VAL A 134 -10.47 13.62 -15.67
CA VAL A 134 -9.34 12.83 -15.12
C VAL A 134 -8.06 13.04 -15.94
N GLY A 135 -8.17 13.27 -17.25
CA GLY A 135 -7.02 13.50 -18.13
C GLY A 135 -6.32 14.83 -17.81
N LEU A 136 -7.10 15.91 -17.57
CA LEU A 136 -6.56 17.19 -17.16
C LEU A 136 -5.90 17.10 -15.78
N TRP A 137 -6.58 16.50 -14.82
CA TRP A 137 -6.04 16.26 -13.49
C TRP A 137 -4.70 15.49 -13.56
N ARG A 138 -4.63 14.38 -14.34
CA ARG A 138 -3.39 13.59 -14.48
C ARG A 138 -2.23 14.43 -15.02
N ARG A 139 -2.46 15.30 -16.02
CA ARG A 139 -1.42 16.19 -16.57
C ARG A 139 -0.89 17.15 -15.51
N LYS A 140 -1.80 17.82 -14.76
CA LYS A 140 -1.42 18.75 -13.69
C LYS A 140 -0.70 18.04 -12.53
N ALA A 141 -1.21 16.88 -12.12
CA ALA A 141 -0.56 16.09 -11.07
C ALA A 141 0.84 15.62 -11.48
N LEU A 142 1.04 15.21 -12.74
CA LEU A 142 2.36 14.85 -13.26
C LEU A 142 3.32 16.06 -13.30
N GLU A 143 2.85 17.22 -13.78
CA GLU A 143 3.63 18.45 -13.78
C GLU A 143 4.03 18.83 -12.34
N HIS A 144 3.09 18.77 -11.40
CA HIS A 144 3.33 19.04 -10.00
C HIS A 144 4.35 18.06 -9.39
N THR A 145 4.26 16.78 -9.74
CA THR A 145 5.21 15.74 -9.34
C THR A 145 6.62 16.08 -9.78
N ARG A 146 6.80 16.41 -11.06
CA ARG A 146 8.13 16.77 -11.63
C ARG A 146 8.73 18.01 -10.99
N LYS A 147 7.90 18.93 -10.52
CA LYS A 147 8.33 20.17 -9.89
C LYS A 147 8.70 19.99 -8.41
N ASN A 148 7.98 19.17 -7.68
CA ASN A 148 8.02 19.16 -6.21
C ASN A 148 8.51 17.85 -5.59
N ALA A 149 8.34 16.71 -6.27
CA ALA A 149 8.77 15.43 -5.74
C ALA A 149 10.26 15.17 -6.02
N VAL A 150 10.91 14.42 -5.13
CA VAL A 150 12.26 13.92 -5.39
C VAL A 150 12.18 12.92 -6.54
N PRO A 151 13.01 13.05 -7.59
CA PRO A 151 13.00 12.09 -8.69
C PRO A 151 13.21 10.66 -8.16
N ARG A 152 12.38 9.74 -8.62
CA ARG A 152 12.54 8.32 -8.29
C ARG A 152 13.89 7.85 -8.86
N ALA A 153 14.79 7.36 -8.00
CA ALA A 153 15.98 6.67 -8.48
C ALA A 153 15.55 5.53 -9.40
N ALA A 154 16.09 5.45 -10.59
CA ALA A 154 15.89 4.29 -11.46
C ALA A 154 16.25 3.04 -10.65
N PRO A 155 15.46 1.94 -10.72
CA PRO A 155 15.87 0.69 -10.12
C PRO A 155 17.28 0.43 -10.64
N ALA A 156 18.23 0.28 -9.71
CA ALA A 156 19.56 -0.15 -10.10
C ALA A 156 19.34 -1.45 -10.88
N ALA A 157 19.51 -1.37 -12.20
CA ALA A 157 19.62 -2.57 -13.01
C ALA A 157 20.66 -3.40 -12.27
N ALA A 158 20.31 -4.65 -11.92
CA ALA A 158 21.23 -5.56 -11.28
C ALA A 158 22.53 -5.47 -12.09
N ALA A 159 23.46 -4.74 -11.55
CA ALA A 159 24.78 -4.64 -12.15
C ALA A 159 25.37 -6.02 -11.88
N ASP A 160 25.32 -6.86 -12.91
CA ASP A 160 26.20 -8.01 -13.03
C ASP A 160 27.61 -7.47 -12.85
N ALA A 161 28.06 -7.53 -11.61
CA ALA A 161 29.46 -7.33 -11.29
C ALA A 161 30.21 -8.60 -11.73
N VAL A 162 30.39 -8.71 -13.03
CA VAL A 162 31.48 -9.52 -13.56
C VAL A 162 32.73 -8.69 -13.36
N SER A 163 33.28 -8.77 -12.17
CA SER A 163 34.63 -8.30 -11.92
C SER A 163 35.57 -9.25 -12.62
N ASP A 164 35.92 -8.90 -13.82
CA ASP A 164 37.07 -9.44 -14.53
C ASP A 164 38.35 -8.93 -13.82
N ALA A 165 38.90 -9.77 -12.98
CA ALA A 165 40.24 -9.58 -12.45
C ALA A 165 41.19 -10.46 -13.26
N ALA A 166 41.59 -9.96 -14.43
CA ALA A 166 42.74 -10.47 -15.16
C ALA A 166 44.02 -10.00 -14.47
N ALA A 167 44.82 -10.92 -13.98
CA ALA A 167 46.27 -10.85 -14.08
C ALA A 167 46.92 -12.15 -13.57
N ALA A 168 47.30 -12.99 -14.46
CA ALA A 168 48.26 -14.09 -14.21
C ALA A 168 49.67 -13.57 -14.05
N PRO A 169 50.61 -14.39 -13.52
CA PRO A 169 51.64 -14.84 -14.42
C PRO A 169 51.86 -16.35 -14.44
N GLN A 170 52.28 -16.78 -15.62
CA GLN A 170 52.70 -18.10 -16.00
C GLN A 170 53.92 -18.59 -15.24
N SER A 171 53.99 -19.83 -14.85
CA SER A 171 55.14 -20.70 -15.22
C SER A 171 54.96 -22.17 -14.82
N ALA A 172 55.30 -22.98 -15.77
CA ALA A 172 56.01 -24.28 -15.73
C ALA A 172 55.20 -25.58 -15.53
N LEU A 173 55.07 -26.27 -16.63
CA LEU A 173 55.38 -27.70 -16.92
C LEU A 173 55.01 -28.78 -15.91
N GLY A 174 54.24 -29.74 -16.41
CA GLY A 174 54.14 -31.07 -15.85
C GLY A 174 53.21 -31.97 -16.66
N LYS A 175 53.74 -32.63 -17.69
CA LYS A 175 53.07 -33.71 -18.39
C LYS A 175 52.78 -34.87 -17.43
N ARG A 176 51.60 -35.49 -17.52
CA ARG A 176 51.48 -36.97 -17.58
C ARG A 176 50.07 -37.39 -18.02
N GLU A 177 50.12 -38.35 -18.82
CA GLU A 177 49.23 -39.16 -19.63
C GLU A 177 48.10 -39.86 -18.89
N ARG A 178 47.01 -40.00 -19.68
CA ARG A 178 46.08 -41.13 -19.89
C ARG A 178 45.57 -41.96 -18.69
N GLN A 179 44.27 -42.10 -18.59
CA GLN A 179 43.61 -43.39 -18.83
C GLN A 179 42.07 -43.16 -18.93
N GLU A 180 41.54 -43.70 -20.01
CA GLU A 180 40.15 -43.99 -20.31
C GLU A 180 39.65 -45.05 -19.32
N ASP A 181 38.41 -44.92 -18.85
CA ASP A 181 37.54 -46.08 -18.72
C ASP A 181 36.08 -45.62 -18.79
N GLN A 182 35.41 -46.22 -19.75
CA GLN A 182 33.99 -46.29 -19.96
C GLN A 182 33.36 -47.08 -18.80
N ASP A 183 32.23 -46.66 -18.27
CA ASP A 183 31.17 -47.61 -18.02
C ASP A 183 29.78 -46.93 -18.04
N ASP A 184 28.99 -47.53 -18.84
CA ASP A 184 27.59 -47.44 -19.14
C ASP A 184 26.75 -47.85 -17.94
N ARG A 185 25.73 -47.08 -17.55
CA ARG A 185 24.48 -47.63 -17.05
C ARG A 185 23.34 -46.60 -17.00
N ALA A 186 22.44 -46.82 -17.92
CA ALA A 186 21.06 -46.36 -17.85
C ALA A 186 20.32 -46.99 -16.65
N GLN A 187 19.42 -46.19 -16.05
CA GLN A 187 18.11 -46.59 -15.51
C GLN A 187 17.53 -45.37 -14.75
N ASP A 188 16.54 -44.70 -15.35
CA ASP A 188 15.11 -44.90 -15.11
C ASP A 188 14.71 -44.80 -13.63
N PHE A 189 14.05 -43.65 -13.28
CA PHE A 189 13.00 -43.67 -12.25
C PHE A 189 12.22 -42.32 -12.19
N LEU A 190 10.99 -42.41 -12.70
CA LEU A 190 9.76 -41.85 -12.11
C LEU A 190 9.61 -40.35 -11.86
N GLN A 191 8.79 -39.74 -12.69
CA GLN A 191 8.06 -38.51 -12.41
C GLN A 191 6.99 -38.76 -11.33
N PRO A 192 6.76 -37.87 -10.38
CA PRO A 192 5.52 -37.83 -9.62
C PRO A 192 4.48 -36.93 -10.30
N SER A 193 3.33 -37.54 -10.50
CA SER A 193 2.09 -37.01 -11.04
C SER A 193 1.53 -35.84 -10.21
N ILE A 194 1.07 -34.81 -10.89
CA ILE A 194 0.31 -33.69 -10.32
C ILE A 194 -1.17 -34.13 -10.25
N PRO A 195 -1.86 -34.03 -9.11
CA PRO A 195 -3.29 -34.21 -9.06
C PRO A 195 -4.02 -32.96 -9.56
N GLY A 196 -4.94 -33.16 -10.51
CA GLY A 196 -5.82 -32.16 -11.08
C GLY A 196 -6.91 -31.67 -10.09
N PRO A 197 -7.62 -30.57 -10.45
CA PRO A 197 -8.54 -29.90 -9.56
C PRO A 197 -9.83 -30.71 -9.32
N VAL A 198 -10.21 -30.79 -8.05
CA VAL A 198 -11.47 -31.39 -7.60
C VAL A 198 -12.60 -30.40 -7.86
N ALA A 199 -13.57 -30.81 -8.66
CA ALA A 199 -14.83 -30.11 -8.86
C ALA A 199 -15.68 -30.18 -7.58
N VAL A 200 -16.06 -29.05 -7.02
CA VAL A 200 -17.05 -28.94 -5.96
C VAL A 200 -18.43 -28.82 -6.60
N ALA A 201 -19.26 -29.78 -6.31
CA ALA A 201 -20.65 -29.89 -6.77
C ALA A 201 -21.53 -28.76 -6.19
N ALA A 202 -22.40 -28.25 -7.02
CA ALA A 202 -23.49 -27.37 -6.65
C ALA A 202 -24.58 -28.17 -5.93
N GLU A 203 -25.09 -27.65 -4.84
CA GLU A 203 -26.32 -28.10 -4.21
C GLU A 203 -27.45 -27.09 -4.44
N PRO A 204 -28.72 -27.54 -4.57
CA PRO A 204 -29.80 -26.74 -5.14
C PRO A 204 -30.61 -25.98 -4.09
N SER A 205 -31.22 -24.92 -4.62
CA SER A 205 -32.27 -24.08 -4.06
C SER A 205 -33.39 -24.84 -3.37
N GLY A 206 -33.74 -24.45 -2.17
CA GLY A 206 -35.01 -24.74 -1.53
C GLY A 206 -35.83 -23.47 -1.38
N GLU A 207 -36.90 -23.38 -2.15
CA GLU A 207 -38.01 -22.47 -1.96
C GLU A 207 -38.85 -22.97 -0.79
N ASP A 208 -39.27 -22.07 0.10
CA ASP A 208 -40.53 -22.24 0.83
C ASP A 208 -41.15 -20.87 1.11
N GLU A 209 -42.31 -20.72 0.49
CA GLU A 209 -43.34 -19.72 0.75
C GLU A 209 -43.94 -19.92 2.16
N GLN A 210 -44.35 -18.82 2.79
CA GLN A 210 -45.70 -18.61 3.37
C GLN A 210 -45.71 -17.28 4.13
N SER A 211 -46.47 -16.31 3.61
CA SER A 211 -47.83 -15.86 3.95
C SER A 211 -48.02 -15.54 5.45
N GLY A 212 -48.41 -14.31 5.73
CA GLY A 212 -48.97 -13.87 6.99
C GLY A 212 -49.29 -12.38 6.98
N ALA A 213 -50.56 -12.13 6.69
CA ALA A 213 -51.25 -10.86 6.67
C ALA A 213 -51.55 -10.31 8.08
N GLY A 214 -51.94 -9.05 8.08
CA GLY A 214 -52.65 -8.42 9.21
C GLY A 214 -51.92 -7.22 9.76
N GLY A 215 -52.35 -6.05 9.48
CA GLY A 215 -53.54 -5.36 10.06
C GLY A 215 -52.99 -4.40 11.09
N GLU A 216 -53.31 -3.28 11.05
CA GLU A 216 -54.30 -2.34 11.34
C GLU A 216 -53.76 -0.95 11.63
N GLU A 217 -54.42 -0.01 11.16
CA GLU A 217 -54.46 1.42 11.33
C GLU A 217 -54.50 1.84 12.81
N ASP A 218 -53.83 2.96 13.14
CA ASP A 218 -54.39 3.90 14.12
C ASP A 218 -53.99 5.33 13.74
N GLU A 219 -55.03 6.07 13.42
CA GLU A 219 -55.08 7.51 13.28
C GLU A 219 -55.14 8.13 14.70
N GLY A 220 -54.51 9.28 14.87
CA GLY A 220 -54.69 10.14 16.01
C GLY A 220 -53.91 11.43 15.77
N ASP A 221 -54.45 12.28 15.21
CA ASP A 221 -55.13 13.59 15.33
C ASP A 221 -54.74 14.38 16.60
N ASP A 222 -54.63 15.70 16.31
CA ASP A 222 -54.76 16.87 17.20
C ASP A 222 -53.53 17.21 18.08
N ASP A 223 -53.13 18.44 18.28
CA ASP A 223 -53.81 19.73 18.30
C ASP A 223 -52.76 20.85 18.47
N GLU A 224 -53.03 21.92 17.82
CA GLU A 224 -52.89 23.34 18.15
C GLU A 224 -51.99 23.78 19.33
N GLY A 225 -51.19 24.79 18.99
CA GLY A 225 -51.43 25.93 19.85
C GLY A 225 -50.24 26.78 20.30
N PHE A 226 -50.25 28.05 19.84
CA PHE A 226 -49.88 29.28 20.57
C PHE A 226 -48.38 29.63 20.71
N TYR A 227 -47.91 30.60 19.99
CA TYR A 227 -47.87 32.09 20.07
C TYR A 227 -47.18 32.70 21.31
N VAL A 228 -46.33 33.72 20.98
CA VAL A 228 -45.88 34.95 21.72
C VAL A 228 -44.63 34.74 22.62
N ASP A 229 -43.57 35.43 22.49
CA ASP A 229 -43.16 36.82 22.38
C ASP A 229 -41.72 36.94 21.87
#